data_6482c2599b4955545f99f7006d30acbb
#
_entry.id   6482c2599b4955545f99f7006d30acbb
#
_cell.length_a   1.000
_cell.length_b   1.000
_cell.length_c   1.000
_cell.angle_alpha   90.00
_cell.angle_beta   90.00
_cell.angle_gamma   90.00
#
_symmetry.space_group_name_H-M   'P 1'
#
loop_
_entity.id
_entity.type
_entity.pdbx_description
1 polymer ?
#
loop_
_entity_poly.entity_id
_entity_poly.type
_entity_poly.pdbx_seq_one_letter_code
_entity_poly.pdbx_strand_id
1 'polypeptide(L)'
;MKILNRTIIVFYILVQSSVCSGVYAQDKVNWKKVSVLVYTKNGKGYVHENIPSAVSCIQKLGKEHGFKVDTSSNSSVMTEENLKQYTLLIFPSTNNDVFDTDAQRLTFRRYIEAGGGFVGIHSVTGTERNWKWFKMMLGGTFSWHAKFQKFSVKVIDPSHPSVQGLPKVWEREDECYFAKELYPGPKTIMVHDITTLNTEDTVQRNLISKNAGTFSELYPAVWTNDFDGGRTWCSVLGHDKKDYSDPIYIQHIFQGITYIAGSVKKLDYSKAYADSRDTPIRY
;
A
#
# COMPACT_ATOMS: atom_id res chain seq x y z
N MET A 1 -69.68 -10.18 -43.88
CA MET A 1 -68.32 -10.71 -43.72
C MET A 1 -67.55 -9.69 -42.90
N LYS A 2 -67.43 -9.89 -41.55
CA LYS A 2 -66.74 -8.94 -40.64
C LYS A 2 -65.35 -9.44 -40.42
N ILE A 3 -64.35 -8.62 -40.83
CA ILE A 3 -62.93 -8.89 -40.61
C ILE A 3 -62.55 -8.36 -39.20
N LEU A 4 -62.14 -9.28 -38.36
CA LEU A 4 -61.73 -8.99 -36.99
C LEU A 4 -60.23 -8.68 -36.97
N ASN A 5 -59.86 -7.40 -36.79
CA ASN A 5 -58.49 -7.00 -36.60
C ASN A 5 -58.02 -7.39 -35.18
N ARG A 6 -57.05 -8.31 -35.08
CA ARG A 6 -56.38 -8.63 -33.81
C ARG A 6 -55.13 -7.75 -33.69
N THR A 7 -55.19 -6.79 -32.80
CA THR A 7 -54.05 -6.00 -32.37
C THR A 7 -53.21 -6.84 -31.41
N ILE A 8 -51.98 -7.18 -31.79
CA ILE A 8 -50.99 -7.84 -30.96
C ILE A 8 -50.25 -6.75 -30.19
N ILE A 9 -50.47 -6.70 -28.87
CA ILE A 9 -49.70 -5.83 -27.94
C ILE A 9 -48.48 -6.62 -27.51
N VAL A 10 -47.29 -6.20 -27.96
CA VAL A 10 -46.02 -6.74 -27.53
C VAL A 10 -45.57 -5.98 -26.26
N PHE A 11 -45.61 -6.65 -25.12
CA PHE A 11 -45.04 -6.11 -23.89
C PHE A 11 -43.53 -6.28 -23.91
N TYR A 12 -42.76 -5.19 -24.06
CA TYR A 12 -41.33 -5.16 -23.78
C TYR A 12 -41.14 -5.11 -22.26
N ILE A 13 -40.69 -6.22 -21.67
CA ILE A 13 -40.21 -6.25 -20.31
C ILE A 13 -38.78 -5.75 -20.33
N LEU A 14 -38.56 -4.47 -19.93
CA LEU A 14 -37.25 -3.93 -19.64
C LEU A 14 -36.77 -4.55 -18.32
N VAL A 15 -35.91 -5.56 -18.42
CA VAL A 15 -35.14 -6.05 -17.27
C VAL A 15 -34.06 -5.03 -16.98
N GLN A 16 -34.31 -4.12 -16.06
CA GLN A 16 -33.25 -3.29 -15.46
C GLN A 16 -32.41 -4.18 -14.57
N SER A 17 -31.27 -4.64 -15.09
CA SER A 17 -30.20 -5.23 -14.28
C SER A 17 -29.57 -4.10 -13.46
N SER A 18 -30.02 -3.96 -12.21
CA SER A 18 -29.35 -3.13 -11.21
C SER A 18 -28.00 -3.76 -10.93
N VAL A 19 -26.96 -3.29 -11.63
CA VAL A 19 -25.58 -3.53 -11.23
C VAL A 19 -25.40 -2.74 -9.93
N CYS A 20 -25.53 -3.42 -8.80
CA CYS A 20 -25.15 -2.88 -7.50
C CYS A 20 -23.63 -2.68 -7.52
N SER A 21 -23.16 -1.56 -8.05
CA SER A 21 -21.81 -1.08 -7.82
C SER A 21 -21.73 -0.77 -6.33
N GLY A 22 -21.09 -1.65 -5.57
CA GLY A 22 -20.78 -1.40 -4.18
C GLY A 22 -19.89 -0.17 -4.09
N VAL A 23 -20.50 0.99 -3.96
CA VAL A 23 -19.77 2.22 -3.58
C VAL A 23 -19.35 1.97 -2.15
N TYR A 24 -18.05 1.72 -1.96
CA TYR A 24 -17.43 1.77 -0.64
C TYR A 24 -17.54 3.21 -0.16
N ALA A 25 -18.62 3.53 0.53
CA ALA A 25 -18.70 4.77 1.29
C ALA A 25 -17.66 4.65 2.41
N GLN A 26 -16.50 5.24 2.20
CA GLN A 26 -15.51 5.36 3.25
C GLN A 26 -16.11 6.34 4.28
N ASP A 27 -16.32 5.86 5.51
CA ASP A 27 -16.74 6.71 6.61
C ASP A 27 -15.78 7.90 6.69
N LYS A 28 -16.34 9.10 6.87
CA LYS A 28 -15.55 10.33 6.91
C LYS A 28 -14.57 10.25 8.07
N VAL A 29 -13.27 10.18 7.76
CA VAL A 29 -12.19 10.07 8.75
C VAL A 29 -12.25 11.26 9.73
N ASN A 30 -12.32 10.97 11.02
CA ASN A 30 -12.18 11.99 12.05
C ASN A 30 -10.70 12.25 12.33
N TRP A 31 -10.10 13.10 11.51
CA TRP A 31 -8.67 13.40 11.55
C TRP A 31 -8.13 13.82 12.91
N LYS A 32 -8.94 14.53 13.74
CA LYS A 32 -8.55 14.94 15.10
C LYS A 32 -8.27 13.75 16.03
N LYS A 33 -8.73 12.56 15.69
CA LYS A 33 -8.50 11.32 16.45
C LYS A 33 -7.41 10.44 15.83
N VAL A 34 -6.85 10.85 14.69
CA VAL A 34 -5.81 10.08 14.01
C VAL A 34 -4.43 10.49 14.50
N SER A 35 -3.65 9.52 14.95
CA SER A 35 -2.24 9.68 15.29
C SER A 35 -1.40 8.74 14.42
N VAL A 36 -0.32 9.27 13.87
CA VAL A 36 0.56 8.57 12.93
C VAL A 36 1.98 8.56 13.48
N LEU A 37 2.64 7.40 13.47
CA LEU A 37 4.07 7.30 13.67
C LEU A 37 4.75 7.06 12.31
N VAL A 38 5.56 8.02 11.88
CA VAL A 38 6.47 7.86 10.72
C VAL A 38 7.79 7.29 11.22
N TYR A 39 8.03 6.04 10.89
CA TYR A 39 9.20 5.31 11.34
C TYR A 39 10.22 5.18 10.22
N THR A 40 11.43 5.71 10.43
CA THR A 40 12.44 5.91 9.38
C THR A 40 13.75 5.17 9.63
N LYS A 41 13.79 4.26 10.62
CA LYS A 41 14.99 3.45 10.85
C LYS A 41 15.26 2.56 9.65
N ASN A 42 16.52 2.48 9.25
CA ASN A 42 17.04 1.55 8.26
C ASN A 42 18.07 0.62 8.89
N GLY A 43 18.16 -0.60 8.38
CA GLY A 43 19.22 -1.52 8.70
C GLY A 43 20.51 -1.17 7.95
N LYS A 44 21.53 -2.01 8.12
CA LYS A 44 22.83 -1.84 7.43
C LYS A 44 22.63 -1.99 5.90
N GLY A 45 23.07 -1.00 5.13
CA GLY A 45 23.01 -1.00 3.67
C GLY A 45 22.57 0.33 3.09
N TYR A 46 21.86 0.28 1.97
CA TYR A 46 21.42 1.48 1.28
C TYR A 46 20.30 2.18 2.03
N VAL A 47 20.43 3.49 2.19
CA VAL A 47 19.44 4.40 2.80
C VAL A 47 19.02 5.42 1.76
N HIS A 48 17.73 5.52 1.51
CA HIS A 48 17.17 6.41 0.48
C HIS A 48 17.23 7.88 0.90
N GLU A 49 17.66 8.74 -0.02
CA GLU A 49 17.75 10.18 0.20
C GLU A 49 16.37 10.86 0.25
N ASN A 50 15.31 10.19 -0.19
CA ASN A 50 13.94 10.70 -0.20
C ASN A 50 13.27 10.70 1.19
N ILE A 51 13.82 9.99 2.17
CA ILE A 51 13.21 9.85 3.50
C ILE A 51 12.88 11.19 4.18
N PRO A 52 13.78 12.19 4.22
CA PRO A 52 13.45 13.50 4.79
C PRO A 52 12.30 14.21 4.05
N SER A 53 12.23 14.07 2.72
CA SER A 53 11.15 14.64 1.91
C SER A 53 9.81 13.96 2.20
N ALA A 54 9.82 12.62 2.36
CA ALA A 54 8.64 11.85 2.75
C ALA A 54 8.12 12.28 4.13
N VAL A 55 9.02 12.40 5.12
CA VAL A 55 8.67 12.89 6.47
C VAL A 55 8.05 14.26 6.41
N SER A 56 8.68 15.21 5.70
CA SER A 56 8.18 16.59 5.57
C SER A 56 6.79 16.63 4.90
N CYS A 57 6.59 15.84 3.84
CA CYS A 57 5.30 15.70 3.16
C CYS A 57 4.21 15.20 4.12
N ILE A 58 4.46 14.12 4.87
CA ILE A 58 3.48 13.54 5.80
C ILE A 58 3.18 14.51 6.95
N GLN A 59 4.19 15.21 7.48
CA GLN A 59 3.99 16.25 8.51
C GLN A 59 3.15 17.42 7.99
N LYS A 60 3.36 17.85 6.74
CA LYS A 60 2.55 18.87 6.08
C LYS A 60 1.10 18.41 5.96
N LEU A 61 0.86 17.19 5.48
CA LEU A 61 -0.48 16.58 5.42
C LEU A 61 -1.13 16.53 6.81
N GLY A 62 -0.37 16.17 7.86
CA GLY A 62 -0.87 16.19 9.23
C GLY A 62 -1.37 17.58 9.67
N LYS A 63 -0.62 18.64 9.37
CA LYS A 63 -1.01 20.03 9.66
C LYS A 63 -2.23 20.45 8.86
N GLU A 64 -2.29 20.14 7.57
CA GLU A 64 -3.35 20.54 6.66
C GLU A 64 -4.69 19.86 6.98
N HIS A 65 -4.65 18.59 7.38
CA HIS A 65 -5.85 17.79 7.63
C HIS A 65 -6.18 17.60 9.11
N GLY A 66 -5.27 17.98 10.01
CA GLY A 66 -5.52 17.99 11.46
C GLY A 66 -5.26 16.67 12.17
N PHE A 67 -4.37 15.81 11.66
CA PHE A 67 -3.92 14.59 12.35
C PHE A 67 -2.52 14.76 12.95
N LYS A 68 -2.29 14.03 14.05
CA LYS A 68 -1.00 14.07 14.73
C LYS A 68 0.03 13.23 13.99
N VAL A 69 1.26 13.75 13.86
CA VAL A 69 2.39 13.04 13.24
C VAL A 69 3.60 13.10 14.18
N ASP A 70 4.00 11.94 14.67
CA ASP A 70 5.28 11.74 15.36
C ASP A 70 6.26 11.04 14.42
N THR A 71 7.56 11.26 14.61
CA THR A 71 8.62 10.67 13.79
C THR A 71 9.69 10.04 14.67
N SER A 72 10.25 8.90 14.23
CA SER A 72 11.37 8.27 14.92
C SER A 72 12.23 7.44 13.95
N SER A 73 13.55 7.52 14.13
CA SER A 73 14.53 6.58 13.56
C SER A 73 15.10 5.62 14.62
N ASN A 74 14.56 5.63 15.84
CA ASN A 74 15.03 4.81 16.94
C ASN A 74 14.04 3.66 17.22
N SER A 75 14.52 2.42 17.17
CA SER A 75 13.71 1.22 17.39
C SER A 75 13.22 1.08 18.84
N SER A 76 13.76 1.84 19.81
CA SER A 76 13.27 1.85 21.18
C SER A 76 11.82 2.32 21.31
N VAL A 77 11.28 3.01 20.29
CA VAL A 77 9.85 3.40 20.23
C VAL A 77 8.92 2.21 20.01
N MET A 78 9.44 1.05 19.60
CA MET A 78 8.68 -0.17 19.37
C MET A 78 8.37 -0.88 20.69
N THR A 79 7.54 -0.25 21.51
CA THR A 79 6.96 -0.80 22.73
C THR A 79 5.43 -0.77 22.62
N GLU A 80 4.75 -1.74 23.24
CA GLU A 80 3.29 -1.81 23.20
C GLU A 80 2.65 -0.55 23.79
N GLU A 81 3.25 -0.02 24.88
CA GLU A 81 2.82 1.23 25.52
C GLU A 81 2.86 2.42 24.56
N ASN A 82 3.90 2.50 23.72
CA ASN A 82 4.00 3.58 22.74
C ASN A 82 3.09 3.33 21.52
N LEU A 83 3.11 2.12 20.95
CA LEU A 83 2.39 1.85 19.70
C LEU A 83 0.87 1.93 19.84
N LYS A 84 0.30 1.66 21.04
CA LYS A 84 -1.15 1.79 21.26
C LYS A 84 -1.69 3.21 21.09
N GLN A 85 -0.83 4.23 21.01
CA GLN A 85 -1.22 5.62 20.79
C GLN A 85 -1.46 5.96 19.32
N TYR A 86 -1.03 5.11 18.40
CA TYR A 86 -1.06 5.40 16.96
C TYR A 86 -2.14 4.62 16.24
N THR A 87 -2.88 5.32 15.40
CA THR A 87 -3.87 4.73 14.48
C THR A 87 -3.18 3.94 13.38
N LEU A 88 -2.07 4.49 12.86
CA LEU A 88 -1.30 3.81 11.82
C LEU A 88 0.19 4.14 11.90
N LEU A 89 0.99 3.22 11.39
CA LEU A 89 2.43 3.36 11.25
C LEU A 89 2.76 3.56 9.76
N ILE A 90 3.65 4.50 9.44
CA ILE A 90 4.12 4.73 8.08
C ILE A 90 5.62 4.44 8.02
N PHE A 91 6.01 3.54 7.13
CA PHE A 91 7.42 3.21 6.87
C PHE A 91 7.81 3.73 5.48
N PRO A 92 8.31 4.97 5.39
CA PRO A 92 8.73 5.55 4.12
C PRO A 92 10.16 5.11 3.78
N SER A 93 10.32 4.42 2.68
CA SER A 93 11.62 4.01 2.11
C SER A 93 12.54 3.31 3.10
N THR A 94 11.97 2.55 4.04
CA THR A 94 12.74 1.71 4.96
C THR A 94 13.35 0.52 4.22
N ASN A 95 14.48 0.02 4.72
CA ASN A 95 15.21 -1.08 4.10
C ASN A 95 16.01 -1.88 5.14
N ASN A 96 16.19 -3.18 4.89
CA ASN A 96 16.90 -4.14 5.74
C ASN A 96 16.31 -4.23 7.17
N ASP A 97 17.10 -4.59 8.19
CA ASP A 97 16.62 -4.81 9.54
C ASP A 97 16.30 -3.48 10.24
N VAL A 98 15.04 -3.20 10.48
CA VAL A 98 14.59 -1.95 11.10
C VAL A 98 14.28 -2.10 12.58
N PHE A 99 14.23 -3.32 13.09
CA PHE A 99 14.09 -3.65 14.50
C PHE A 99 15.42 -4.27 15.01
N ASP A 100 15.86 -3.84 16.20
CA ASP A 100 17.13 -4.34 16.78
C ASP A 100 16.93 -5.68 17.48
N THR A 101 15.73 -5.96 17.98
CA THR A 101 15.44 -7.16 18.78
C THR A 101 14.16 -7.87 18.31
N ASP A 102 14.07 -9.15 18.63
CA ASP A 102 12.84 -9.91 18.37
C ASP A 102 11.68 -9.47 19.25
N ALA A 103 11.94 -8.89 20.40
CA ALA A 103 10.91 -8.26 21.24
C ALA A 103 10.25 -7.07 20.54
N GLN A 104 11.03 -6.25 19.83
CA GLN A 104 10.50 -5.14 19.03
C GLN A 104 9.69 -5.65 17.82
N ARG A 105 10.15 -6.72 17.16
CA ARG A 105 9.39 -7.39 16.08
C ARG A 105 8.07 -7.94 16.60
N LEU A 106 8.09 -8.61 17.75
CA LEU A 106 6.88 -9.10 18.40
C LEU A 106 5.92 -7.95 18.75
N THR A 107 6.43 -6.85 19.29
CA THR A 107 5.60 -5.67 19.59
C THR A 107 4.93 -5.10 18.34
N PHE A 108 5.67 -4.95 17.24
CA PHE A 108 5.10 -4.51 15.96
C PHE A 108 4.03 -5.50 15.47
N ARG A 109 4.28 -6.80 15.52
CA ARG A 109 3.33 -7.84 15.16
C ARG A 109 2.05 -7.73 15.96
N ARG A 110 2.15 -7.65 17.29
CA ARG A 110 0.99 -7.52 18.19
C ARG A 110 0.19 -6.25 17.94
N TYR A 111 0.85 -5.15 17.51
CA TYR A 111 0.15 -3.95 17.06
C TYR A 111 -0.73 -4.22 15.82
N ILE A 112 -0.23 -4.96 14.84
CA ILE A 112 -1.01 -5.36 13.65
C ILE A 112 -2.15 -6.29 14.07
N GLU A 113 -1.89 -7.33 14.88
CA GLU A 113 -2.91 -8.26 15.41
C GLU A 113 -4.02 -7.54 16.20
N ALA A 114 -3.68 -6.45 16.89
CA ALA A 114 -4.65 -5.60 17.58
C ALA A 114 -5.53 -4.75 16.65
N GLY A 115 -5.35 -4.84 15.33
CA GLY A 115 -6.09 -4.08 14.33
C GLY A 115 -5.40 -2.79 13.89
N GLY A 116 -4.10 -2.66 14.11
CA GLY A 116 -3.31 -1.51 13.70
C GLY A 116 -3.19 -1.34 12.19
N GLY A 117 -3.08 -0.08 11.73
CA GLY A 117 -2.90 0.26 10.32
C GLY A 117 -1.43 0.37 9.93
N PHE A 118 -1.12 0.03 8.68
CA PHE A 118 0.23 0.14 8.15
C PHE A 118 0.24 0.75 6.75
N VAL A 119 1.13 1.71 6.52
CA VAL A 119 1.41 2.30 5.21
C VAL A 119 2.88 2.11 4.88
N GLY A 120 3.15 1.39 3.80
CA GLY A 120 4.50 1.18 3.29
C GLY A 120 4.74 1.97 2.01
N ILE A 121 5.86 2.69 1.93
CA ILE A 121 6.19 3.52 0.77
C ILE A 121 7.53 3.09 0.20
N HIS A 122 7.61 3.02 -1.12
CA HIS A 122 8.78 2.76 -1.95
C HIS A 122 9.50 1.47 -1.54
N SER A 123 10.71 1.57 -0.98
CA SER A 123 11.55 0.40 -0.69
C SER A 123 11.11 -0.43 0.52
N VAL A 124 9.94 -0.17 1.09
CA VAL A 124 9.44 -0.92 2.24
C VAL A 124 9.44 -2.44 2.03
N THR A 125 9.27 -2.92 0.80
CA THR A 125 9.39 -4.35 0.46
C THR A 125 10.79 -4.92 0.63
N GLY A 126 11.79 -4.06 0.82
CA GLY A 126 13.15 -4.41 1.19
C GLY A 126 13.40 -4.51 2.70
N THR A 127 12.37 -4.27 3.52
CA THR A 127 12.45 -4.27 4.98
C THR A 127 12.26 -5.68 5.55
N GLU A 128 13.00 -6.00 6.63
CA GLU A 128 12.89 -7.26 7.39
C GLU A 128 12.86 -8.52 6.50
N ARG A 129 13.78 -8.59 5.54
CA ARG A 129 13.83 -9.62 4.50
C ARG A 129 13.95 -11.05 5.04
N ASN A 130 14.39 -11.21 6.27
CA ASN A 130 14.55 -12.51 6.95
C ASN A 130 13.38 -12.86 7.86
N TRP A 131 12.36 -12.01 7.96
CA TRP A 131 11.19 -12.24 8.81
C TRP A 131 9.96 -12.59 7.95
N LYS A 132 9.64 -13.88 7.88
CA LYS A 132 8.58 -14.42 7.01
C LYS A 132 7.23 -13.76 7.25
N TRP A 133 6.83 -13.57 8.51
CA TRP A 133 5.56 -12.94 8.86
C TRP A 133 5.46 -11.52 8.26
N PHE A 134 6.52 -10.72 8.38
CA PHE A 134 6.56 -9.35 7.84
C PHE A 134 6.48 -9.34 6.32
N LYS A 135 7.17 -10.27 5.64
CA LYS A 135 7.09 -10.43 4.19
C LYS A 135 5.68 -10.80 3.72
N MET A 136 5.00 -11.68 4.47
CA MET A 136 3.60 -12.05 4.18
C MET A 136 2.66 -10.86 4.39
N MET A 137 2.86 -10.07 5.44
CA MET A 137 2.12 -8.83 5.68
C MET A 137 2.28 -7.84 4.52
N LEU A 138 3.50 -7.65 4.03
CA LEU A 138 3.80 -6.81 2.87
C LEU A 138 3.32 -7.41 1.54
N GLY A 139 3.20 -8.73 1.44
CA GLY A 139 2.81 -9.43 0.21
C GLY A 139 3.95 -9.84 -0.70
N GLY A 140 5.19 -9.49 -0.39
CA GLY A 140 6.36 -9.85 -1.17
C GLY A 140 7.65 -9.24 -0.65
N THR A 141 8.76 -9.64 -1.25
CA THR A 141 10.10 -9.13 -0.89
C THR A 141 10.75 -8.52 -2.12
N PHE A 142 11.32 -7.32 -2.00
CA PHE A 142 12.07 -6.68 -3.06
C PHE A 142 13.14 -7.61 -3.65
N SER A 143 13.19 -7.68 -4.96
CA SER A 143 14.16 -8.45 -5.73
C SER A 143 15.14 -7.53 -6.46
N TRP A 144 14.60 -6.68 -7.31
CA TRP A 144 15.35 -5.84 -8.24
C TRP A 144 14.47 -4.69 -8.73
N HIS A 145 15.06 -3.65 -9.29
CA HIS A 145 14.35 -2.57 -10.00
C HIS A 145 15.00 -2.28 -11.35
N ALA A 146 14.21 -1.84 -12.33
CA ALA A 146 14.72 -1.30 -13.56
C ALA A 146 15.42 0.04 -13.30
N LYS A 147 16.31 0.46 -14.21
CA LYS A 147 16.93 1.79 -14.15
C LYS A 147 15.84 2.85 -14.00
N PHE A 148 16.15 3.90 -13.24
CA PHE A 148 15.29 5.07 -13.09
C PHE A 148 14.96 5.64 -14.48
N GLN A 149 13.69 5.72 -14.83
CA GLN A 149 13.21 6.05 -16.16
C GLN A 149 11.74 6.42 -16.17
N LYS A 150 11.26 6.92 -17.31
CA LYS A 150 9.82 7.14 -17.56
C LYS A 150 9.13 5.84 -17.90
N PHE A 151 7.96 5.64 -17.31
CA PHE A 151 7.03 4.54 -17.61
C PHE A 151 5.62 4.88 -17.11
N SER A 152 4.64 4.08 -17.50
CA SER A 152 3.25 4.26 -17.09
C SER A 152 2.89 3.41 -15.90
N VAL A 153 2.09 3.98 -15.00
CA VAL A 153 1.39 3.26 -13.92
C VAL A 153 -0.11 3.32 -14.21
N LYS A 154 -0.81 2.18 -14.13
CA LYS A 154 -2.24 2.08 -14.44
C LYS A 154 -3.06 1.74 -13.20
N VAL A 155 -4.19 2.42 -13.02
CA VAL A 155 -5.22 2.05 -12.04
C VAL A 155 -6.01 0.88 -12.60
N ILE A 156 -6.01 -0.26 -11.89
CA ILE A 156 -6.77 -1.46 -12.29
C ILE A 156 -8.01 -1.69 -11.42
N ASP A 157 -8.07 -1.09 -10.22
CA ASP A 157 -9.29 -1.02 -9.42
C ASP A 157 -9.72 0.45 -9.23
N PRO A 158 -10.45 1.04 -10.19
CA PRO A 158 -10.87 2.43 -10.11
C PRO A 158 -11.94 2.70 -9.04
N SER A 159 -12.53 1.64 -8.47
CA SER A 159 -13.50 1.76 -7.38
C SER A 159 -12.84 1.91 -6.01
N HIS A 160 -11.54 1.57 -5.90
CA HIS A 160 -10.84 1.60 -4.62
C HIS A 160 -10.69 3.04 -4.09
N PRO A 161 -10.98 3.29 -2.79
CA PRO A 161 -10.94 4.63 -2.22
C PRO A 161 -9.58 5.34 -2.37
N SER A 162 -8.46 4.61 -2.35
CA SER A 162 -7.11 5.20 -2.41
C SER A 162 -6.68 5.67 -3.80
N VAL A 163 -7.52 5.57 -4.82
CA VAL A 163 -7.21 6.08 -6.18
C VAL A 163 -8.19 7.13 -6.67
N GLN A 164 -9.09 7.59 -5.81
CA GLN A 164 -10.08 8.60 -6.18
C GLN A 164 -9.40 9.92 -6.56
N GLY A 165 -9.72 10.43 -7.76
CA GLY A 165 -9.12 11.65 -8.29
C GLY A 165 -7.70 11.50 -8.85
N LEU A 166 -7.13 10.29 -8.86
CA LEU A 166 -5.88 10.01 -9.57
C LEU A 166 -6.14 9.75 -11.07
N PRO A 167 -5.18 10.04 -11.95
CA PRO A 167 -5.28 9.68 -13.37
C PRO A 167 -5.34 8.15 -13.53
N LYS A 168 -6.18 7.68 -14.48
CA LYS A 168 -6.29 6.23 -14.77
C LYS A 168 -5.00 5.64 -15.30
N VAL A 169 -4.24 6.43 -16.06
CA VAL A 169 -2.87 6.14 -16.51
C VAL A 169 -2.02 7.32 -16.06
N TRP A 170 -0.96 7.02 -15.34
CA TRP A 170 -0.07 8.00 -14.73
C TRP A 170 1.35 7.80 -15.24
N GLU A 171 1.80 8.72 -16.10
CA GLU A 171 3.19 8.76 -16.56
C GLU A 171 4.10 9.21 -15.42
N ARG A 172 5.07 8.39 -15.08
CA ARG A 172 6.02 8.66 -14.01
C ARG A 172 7.47 8.47 -14.47
N GLU A 173 8.36 9.18 -13.83
CA GLU A 173 9.77 8.91 -13.87
C GLU A 173 10.17 8.37 -12.49
N ASP A 174 10.48 7.07 -12.42
CA ASP A 174 10.67 6.36 -11.15
C ASP A 174 11.49 5.07 -11.38
N GLU A 175 11.70 4.29 -10.33
CA GLU A 175 12.20 2.94 -10.39
C GLU A 175 11.03 1.94 -10.46
N CYS A 176 11.01 1.10 -11.51
CA CYS A 176 10.04 0.01 -11.57
C CYS A 176 10.54 -1.16 -10.72
N TYR A 177 9.90 -1.37 -9.57
CA TYR A 177 10.26 -2.40 -8.61
C TYR A 177 9.66 -3.76 -8.95
N PHE A 178 10.48 -4.80 -8.75
CA PHE A 178 10.08 -6.20 -8.86
C PHE A 178 10.30 -6.90 -7.53
N ALA A 179 9.39 -7.83 -7.20
CA ALA A 179 9.43 -8.61 -5.97
C ALA A 179 9.71 -10.09 -6.25
N LYS A 180 10.31 -10.74 -5.30
CA LYS A 180 10.37 -12.20 -5.18
C LYS A 180 9.48 -12.63 -4.00
N GLU A 181 9.23 -13.92 -3.91
CA GLU A 181 8.43 -14.47 -2.81
C GLU A 181 7.07 -13.77 -2.67
N LEU A 182 6.35 -13.64 -3.79
CA LEU A 182 4.99 -13.09 -3.76
C LEU A 182 4.07 -14.01 -2.96
N TYR A 183 3.35 -13.43 -2.01
CA TYR A 183 2.42 -14.15 -1.15
C TYR A 183 0.97 -13.90 -1.58
N PRO A 184 0.05 -14.89 -1.38
CA PRO A 184 -1.37 -14.68 -1.60
C PRO A 184 -1.94 -13.72 -0.55
N GLY A 185 -3.03 -13.04 -0.89
CA GLY A 185 -3.73 -12.13 0.01
C GLY A 185 -3.79 -10.68 -0.47
N PRO A 186 -2.66 -10.06 -0.88
CA PRO A 186 -2.70 -8.69 -1.38
C PRO A 186 -3.65 -8.50 -2.56
N LYS A 187 -4.41 -7.41 -2.50
CA LYS A 187 -5.29 -6.95 -3.58
C LYS A 187 -4.62 -5.81 -4.30
N THR A 188 -4.20 -6.04 -5.53
CA THR A 188 -3.54 -5.03 -6.36
C THR A 188 -4.53 -3.96 -6.79
N ILE A 189 -4.14 -2.70 -6.66
CA ILE A 189 -4.92 -1.50 -6.96
C ILE A 189 -4.38 -0.78 -8.18
N MET A 190 -3.04 -0.66 -8.26
CA MET A 190 -2.33 -0.07 -9.39
C MET A 190 -1.18 -0.97 -9.82
N VAL A 191 -0.81 -0.88 -11.09
CA VAL A 191 0.23 -1.71 -11.71
C VAL A 191 1.22 -0.85 -12.50
N HIS A 192 2.47 -1.25 -12.53
CA HIS A 192 3.42 -0.82 -13.55
C HIS A 192 3.01 -1.42 -14.89
N ASP A 193 2.91 -0.62 -15.93
CA ASP A 193 2.86 -1.09 -17.31
C ASP A 193 4.30 -1.33 -17.78
N ILE A 194 4.77 -2.57 -17.61
CA ILE A 194 6.16 -2.91 -17.93
C ILE A 194 6.45 -2.93 -19.44
N THR A 195 5.41 -2.85 -20.28
CA THR A 195 5.56 -2.71 -21.74
C THR A 195 6.06 -1.32 -22.12
N THR A 196 5.91 -0.33 -21.24
CA THR A 196 6.35 1.05 -21.44
C THR A 196 7.77 1.32 -20.95
N LEU A 197 8.41 0.33 -20.32
CA LEU A 197 9.82 0.43 -19.92
C LEU A 197 10.73 0.45 -21.17
N ASN A 198 11.81 1.24 -21.11
CA ASN A 198 12.85 1.20 -22.12
C ASN A 198 13.60 -0.14 -22.10
N THR A 199 13.55 -0.86 -23.21
CA THR A 199 14.14 -2.18 -23.41
C THR A 199 15.19 -2.22 -24.53
N GLU A 200 15.69 -1.07 -25.00
CA GLU A 200 16.75 -0.99 -25.99
C GLU A 200 18.03 -1.69 -25.50
N ASP A 201 18.37 -1.47 -24.23
CA ASP A 201 19.45 -2.21 -23.56
C ASP A 201 19.03 -3.67 -23.34
N THR A 202 19.71 -4.59 -24.04
CA THR A 202 19.43 -6.03 -23.98
C THR A 202 19.58 -6.59 -22.56
N VAL A 203 20.55 -6.07 -21.77
CA VAL A 203 20.74 -6.51 -20.38
C VAL A 203 19.54 -6.11 -19.54
N GLN A 204 19.07 -4.85 -19.66
CA GLN A 204 17.87 -4.38 -18.97
C GLN A 204 16.64 -5.18 -19.37
N ARG A 205 16.42 -5.39 -20.67
CA ARG A 205 15.31 -6.19 -21.18
C ARG A 205 15.29 -7.59 -20.57
N ASN A 206 16.42 -8.28 -20.53
CA ASN A 206 16.53 -9.62 -19.98
C ASN A 206 16.27 -9.62 -18.47
N LEU A 207 16.76 -8.60 -17.73
CA LEU A 207 16.51 -8.45 -16.30
C LEU A 207 15.04 -8.15 -16.01
N ILE A 208 14.39 -7.28 -16.78
CA ILE A 208 12.95 -7.01 -16.69
C ILE A 208 12.16 -8.30 -16.88
N SER A 209 12.38 -9.03 -17.99
CA SER A 209 11.71 -10.29 -18.28
C SER A 209 11.92 -11.33 -17.19
N LYS A 210 13.15 -11.49 -16.70
CA LYS A 210 13.48 -12.44 -15.63
C LYS A 210 12.75 -12.11 -14.33
N ASN A 211 12.72 -10.83 -13.92
CA ASN A 211 12.13 -10.42 -12.66
C ASN A 211 10.60 -10.28 -12.73
N ALA A 212 10.05 -9.99 -13.90
CA ALA A 212 8.61 -10.02 -14.14
C ALA A 212 8.04 -11.45 -14.05
N GLY A 213 8.82 -12.46 -14.36
CA GLY A 213 8.40 -13.86 -14.25
C GLY A 213 7.18 -14.15 -15.13
N THR A 214 6.07 -14.53 -14.52
CA THR A 214 4.80 -14.81 -15.21
C THR A 214 3.98 -13.56 -15.54
N PHE A 215 4.37 -12.39 -15.05
CA PHE A 215 3.72 -11.11 -15.38
C PHE A 215 4.26 -10.61 -16.72
N SER A 216 3.45 -10.67 -17.79
CA SER A 216 3.91 -10.34 -19.13
C SER A 216 3.87 -8.86 -19.48
N GLU A 217 2.92 -8.11 -18.91
CA GLU A 217 2.66 -6.72 -19.28
C GLU A 217 2.47 -5.80 -18.07
N LEU A 218 1.79 -6.28 -17.04
CA LEU A 218 1.39 -5.50 -15.88
C LEU A 218 1.99 -6.11 -14.60
N TYR A 219 2.65 -5.28 -13.79
CA TYR A 219 3.29 -5.74 -12.56
C TYR A 219 2.76 -4.95 -11.34
N PRO A 220 2.46 -5.58 -10.19
CA PRO A 220 1.92 -4.88 -9.02
C PRO A 220 2.79 -3.69 -8.59
N ALA A 221 2.17 -2.50 -8.43
CA ALA A 221 2.81 -1.28 -7.98
C ALA A 221 2.22 -0.74 -6.67
N VAL A 222 0.89 -0.89 -6.49
CA VAL A 222 0.17 -0.46 -5.29
C VAL A 222 -0.84 -1.52 -4.92
N TRP A 223 -0.90 -1.88 -3.65
CA TRP A 223 -1.82 -2.90 -3.16
C TRP A 223 -2.22 -2.68 -1.71
N THR A 224 -3.29 -3.33 -1.28
CA THR A 224 -3.71 -3.45 0.10
C THR A 224 -3.74 -4.91 0.53
N ASN A 225 -3.58 -5.16 1.83
CA ASN A 225 -3.67 -6.49 2.40
C ASN A 225 -4.36 -6.43 3.77
N ASP A 226 -5.40 -7.24 3.96
CA ASP A 226 -5.94 -7.53 5.27
C ASP A 226 -5.16 -8.72 5.83
N PHE A 227 -4.38 -8.50 6.86
CA PHE A 227 -3.43 -9.48 7.34
C PHE A 227 -3.35 -9.51 8.85
N ASP A 228 -3.54 -10.69 9.42
CA ASP A 228 -3.35 -11.02 10.84
C ASP A 228 -4.02 -10.00 11.80
N GLY A 229 -5.24 -9.55 11.46
CA GLY A 229 -6.03 -8.60 12.24
C GLY A 229 -5.92 -7.14 11.82
N GLY A 230 -4.83 -6.73 11.17
CA GLY A 230 -4.61 -5.38 10.69
C GLY A 230 -4.85 -5.19 9.20
N ARG A 231 -4.62 -3.97 8.72
CA ARG A 231 -4.72 -3.62 7.31
C ARG A 231 -3.50 -2.85 6.85
N THR A 232 -2.98 -3.22 5.69
CA THR A 232 -1.85 -2.55 5.06
C THR A 232 -2.22 -1.91 3.72
N TRP A 233 -1.54 -0.83 3.38
CA TRP A 233 -1.50 -0.26 2.05
C TRP A 233 -0.03 -0.03 1.69
N CYS A 234 0.40 -0.55 0.56
CA CYS A 234 1.78 -0.46 0.10
C CYS A 234 1.84 0.12 -1.30
N SER A 235 2.77 1.04 -1.52
CA SER A 235 3.11 1.61 -2.81
C SER A 235 4.61 1.53 -3.01
N VAL A 236 5.08 0.92 -4.09
CA VAL A 236 6.51 0.88 -4.42
C VAL A 236 6.97 2.09 -5.23
N LEU A 237 6.11 3.09 -5.43
CA LEU A 237 6.41 4.35 -6.10
C LEU A 237 7.13 5.32 -5.14
N GLY A 238 7.87 6.30 -5.69
CA GLY A 238 8.37 7.45 -4.94
C GLY A 238 9.84 7.40 -4.59
N HIS A 239 10.69 6.96 -5.51
CA HIS A 239 12.14 6.95 -5.33
C HIS A 239 12.73 8.36 -5.20
N ASP A 240 12.28 9.30 -6.04
CA ASP A 240 12.86 10.63 -6.07
C ASP A 240 12.27 11.53 -4.97
N LYS A 241 13.12 12.33 -4.33
CA LYS A 241 12.69 13.35 -3.37
C LYS A 241 11.74 14.40 -3.97
N LYS A 242 11.80 14.66 -5.29
CA LYS A 242 10.88 15.57 -5.99
C LYS A 242 9.43 15.08 -5.98
N ASP A 243 9.20 13.76 -5.91
CA ASP A 243 7.86 13.18 -5.85
C ASP A 243 7.05 13.75 -4.69
N TYR A 244 7.68 13.95 -3.55
CA TYR A 244 7.05 14.47 -2.32
C TYR A 244 6.68 15.98 -2.40
N SER A 245 6.92 16.61 -3.56
CA SER A 245 6.45 17.96 -3.92
C SER A 245 5.49 17.93 -5.12
N ASP A 246 5.31 16.78 -5.77
CA ASP A 246 4.36 16.60 -6.87
C ASP A 246 2.93 16.46 -6.34
N PRO A 247 1.98 17.30 -6.79
CA PRO A 247 0.61 17.27 -6.27
C PRO A 247 -0.10 15.94 -6.43
N ILE A 248 0.14 15.22 -7.55
CA ILE A 248 -0.50 13.92 -7.81
C ILE A 248 0.07 12.86 -6.87
N TYR A 249 1.39 12.87 -6.67
CA TYR A 249 2.03 11.94 -5.75
C TYR A 249 1.64 12.21 -4.28
N ILE A 250 1.58 13.49 -3.87
CA ILE A 250 1.10 13.88 -2.53
C ILE A 250 -0.34 13.38 -2.32
N GLN A 251 -1.22 13.56 -3.32
CA GLN A 251 -2.59 13.05 -3.30
C GLN A 251 -2.59 11.52 -3.18
N HIS A 252 -1.76 10.81 -3.95
CA HIS A 252 -1.63 9.36 -3.89
C HIS A 252 -1.29 8.87 -2.47
N ILE A 253 -0.27 9.46 -1.83
CA ILE A 253 0.12 9.12 -0.45
C ILE A 253 -1.00 9.46 0.54
N PHE A 254 -1.62 10.63 0.41
CA PHE A 254 -2.71 11.03 1.29
C PHE A 254 -3.93 10.11 1.18
N GLN A 255 -4.27 9.64 -0.02
CA GLN A 255 -5.35 8.68 -0.23
C GLN A 255 -5.04 7.31 0.41
N GLY A 256 -3.80 6.85 0.34
CA GLY A 256 -3.35 5.64 1.04
C GLY A 256 -3.47 5.78 2.57
N ILE A 257 -3.01 6.91 3.12
CA ILE A 257 -3.16 7.24 4.55
C ILE A 257 -4.65 7.31 4.93
N THR A 258 -5.49 7.96 4.11
CA THR A 258 -6.93 8.10 4.34
C THR A 258 -7.63 6.75 4.37
N TYR A 259 -7.30 5.88 3.41
CA TYR A 259 -7.85 4.53 3.33
C TYR A 259 -7.54 3.71 4.59
N ILE A 260 -6.29 3.73 5.05
CA ILE A 260 -5.90 3.01 6.27
C ILE A 260 -6.52 3.66 7.50
N ALA A 261 -6.45 4.98 7.67
CA ALA A 261 -7.02 5.68 8.82
C ALA A 261 -8.54 5.46 8.95
N GLY A 262 -9.27 5.38 7.82
CA GLY A 262 -10.70 5.10 7.81
C GLY A 262 -11.05 3.64 8.10
N SER A 263 -10.10 2.72 7.97
CA SER A 263 -10.30 1.29 8.23
C SER A 263 -9.99 0.88 9.68
N VAL A 264 -9.11 1.62 10.36
CA VAL A 264 -8.69 1.30 11.71
C VAL A 264 -9.76 1.75 12.72
N LYS A 265 -10.21 0.80 13.52
CA LYS A 265 -11.05 1.03 14.70
C LYS A 265 -10.15 1.25 15.91
N LYS A 266 -10.72 1.22 17.12
CA LYS A 266 -9.92 1.21 18.35
C LYS A 266 -9.09 -0.08 18.39
N LEU A 267 -7.78 0.06 18.66
CA LEU A 267 -6.88 -1.08 18.85
C LEU A 267 -7.38 -1.97 20.00
N ASP A 268 -7.38 -3.27 19.76
CA ASP A 268 -7.82 -4.27 20.73
C ASP A 268 -6.72 -5.32 20.94
N TYR A 269 -5.83 -5.05 21.88
CA TYR A 269 -4.72 -5.93 22.20
C TYR A 269 -5.14 -7.27 22.82
N SER A 270 -6.41 -7.45 23.20
CA SER A 270 -6.91 -8.77 23.61
C SER A 270 -6.95 -9.77 22.46
N LYS A 271 -6.92 -9.28 21.23
CA LYS A 271 -6.84 -10.08 19.99
C LYS A 271 -5.40 -10.43 19.61
N ALA A 272 -4.43 -9.71 20.11
CA ALA A 272 -3.03 -9.97 19.84
C ALA A 272 -2.59 -11.25 20.56
N TYR A 273 -2.36 -12.30 19.80
CA TYR A 273 -2.14 -13.65 20.32
C TYR A 273 -0.69 -14.13 20.24
N ALA A 274 0.15 -13.45 19.45
CA ALA A 274 1.54 -13.86 19.30
C ALA A 274 2.32 -13.70 20.62
N ASP A 275 3.13 -14.69 20.94
CA ASP A 275 4.08 -14.73 22.05
C ASP A 275 5.54 -14.64 21.59
N SER A 276 5.77 -14.82 20.28
CA SER A 276 7.05 -14.60 19.61
C SER A 276 6.82 -13.99 18.23
N ARG A 277 7.87 -13.43 17.61
CA ARG A 277 7.77 -12.90 16.25
C ARG A 277 7.37 -13.96 15.21
N ASP A 278 7.70 -15.22 15.48
CA ASP A 278 7.50 -16.35 14.57
C ASP A 278 6.33 -17.26 14.99
N THR A 279 5.50 -16.86 15.98
CA THR A 279 4.27 -17.59 16.32
C THR A 279 3.45 -17.87 15.06
N PRO A 280 2.95 -19.10 14.82
CA PRO A 280 2.14 -19.41 13.64
C PRO A 280 0.91 -18.51 13.52
N ILE A 281 0.57 -18.11 12.27
CA ILE A 281 -0.63 -17.30 11.99
C ILE A 281 -1.86 -18.17 12.25
N ARG A 282 -2.85 -17.58 12.91
CA ARG A 282 -4.18 -18.19 13.11
C ARG A 282 -5.08 -17.78 11.93
N TYR A 283 -5.67 -18.77 11.25
CA TYR A 283 -6.61 -18.59 10.13
C TYR A 283 -8.04 -18.75 10.62
#